data_a3b638bf5bc2f631c7aaab528eda11c3
#
_entry.id   a3b638bf5bc2f631c7aaab528eda11c3
#
_cell.length_a   1.000
_cell.length_b   1.000
_cell.length_c   1.000
_cell.angle_alpha   90.00
_cell.angle_beta   90.00
_cell.angle_gamma   90.00
#
_symmetry.space_group_name_H-M   'P 1'
#
loop_
_entity.id
_entity.type
_entity.pdbx_description
1 polymer ?
#
loop_
_entity_poly.entity_id
_entity_poly.type
_entity_poly.pdbx_seq_one_letter_code
_entity_poly.pdbx_strand_id
1 'polypeptide(L)'
;LRPNSNGFDLNNDQPLAALDTTAQKLRSHIWKSAPLLGFESTVHDQSNAIAITNPAQNSEIVGHVNEATSADVQLALEAAVQAEQSWAATDKVERAACLKRAADLMEARIQELMVLLCRESGKTYANAIAEVREAVDFLRYYATQIENLPANAQVKPLGTVLCISPWNFPLAIFSGQIAAALVSGNCVIAKPAEQTPLIAAQAVQMLWEAGVPHGVVQLLPGRGETVGAQLSQDDRIQGIMFTGSTEVAKILQKTVAKRLSPNGQPIPLIAETCGQNAMIVDSSALTEQVVIDAVNSAFDSAGQRCSALRVLCVHEDTAATLIKMLK
;
A
#
# COMPACT_ATOMS: atom_id res chain seq x y z
N LEU A 1 2.94 -21.22 -13.15
CA LEU A 1 3.89 -20.46 -12.31
C LEU A 1 3.64 -18.98 -12.50
N ARG A 2 3.54 -18.24 -11.40
CA ARG A 2 3.40 -16.78 -11.41
C ARG A 2 4.76 -16.13 -11.78
N PRO A 3 4.83 -15.21 -12.76
CA PRO A 3 6.06 -14.46 -12.99
C PRO A 3 6.33 -13.51 -11.80
N ASN A 4 7.56 -13.48 -11.34
CA ASN A 4 8.00 -12.49 -10.36
C ASN A 4 8.21 -11.14 -11.04
N SER A 5 8.22 -10.07 -10.24
CA SER A 5 8.59 -8.73 -10.68
C SER A 5 10.01 -8.68 -11.24
N ASN A 6 10.22 -7.89 -12.27
CA ASN A 6 11.54 -7.66 -12.84
C ASN A 6 12.45 -6.97 -11.82
N GLY A 7 13.74 -7.34 -11.83
CA GLY A 7 14.75 -6.65 -11.06
C GLY A 7 15.15 -5.32 -11.72
N PHE A 8 15.78 -4.45 -10.92
CA PHE A 8 16.46 -3.25 -11.38
C PHE A 8 17.88 -3.27 -10.79
N ASP A 9 18.90 -3.44 -11.65
CA ASP A 9 20.28 -3.58 -11.18
C ASP A 9 20.95 -2.20 -11.10
N LEU A 10 21.19 -1.74 -9.87
CA LEU A 10 21.87 -0.48 -9.60
C LEU A 10 23.38 -0.53 -9.87
N ASN A 11 23.96 -1.72 -10.09
CA ASN A 11 25.38 -1.87 -10.46
C ASN A 11 25.60 -1.83 -11.97
N ASN A 12 24.54 -1.78 -12.76
CA ASN A 12 24.60 -1.68 -14.21
C ASN A 12 24.48 -0.22 -14.64
N ASP A 13 25.49 0.32 -15.31
CA ASP A 13 25.57 1.72 -15.70
C ASP A 13 24.40 2.16 -16.60
N GLN A 14 23.88 1.27 -17.46
CA GLN A 14 22.83 1.61 -18.40
C GLN A 14 21.48 1.88 -17.71
N PRO A 15 20.93 0.98 -16.85
CA PRO A 15 19.74 1.29 -16.06
C PRO A 15 19.94 2.47 -15.12
N LEU A 16 21.13 2.60 -14.53
CA LEU A 16 21.44 3.71 -13.61
C LEU A 16 21.40 5.07 -14.33
N ALA A 17 22.00 5.18 -15.52
CA ALA A 17 21.94 6.39 -16.34
C ALA A 17 20.53 6.74 -16.80
N ALA A 18 19.69 5.73 -17.10
CA ALA A 18 18.29 5.93 -17.43
C ALA A 18 17.49 6.43 -16.22
N LEU A 19 17.75 5.90 -15.03
CA LEU A 19 17.15 6.38 -13.78
C LEU A 19 17.54 7.82 -13.47
N ASP A 20 18.84 8.17 -13.62
CA ASP A 20 19.31 9.53 -13.41
C ASP A 20 18.64 10.52 -14.40
N THR A 21 18.52 10.14 -15.66
CA THR A 21 17.79 10.93 -16.68
C THR A 21 16.33 11.16 -16.27
N THR A 22 15.66 10.12 -15.77
CA THR A 22 14.28 10.21 -15.28
C THR A 22 14.19 11.11 -14.05
N ALA A 23 15.12 10.95 -13.11
CA ALA A 23 15.18 11.77 -11.90
C ALA A 23 15.40 13.26 -12.22
N GLN A 24 16.30 13.56 -13.17
CA GLN A 24 16.53 14.94 -13.64
C GLN A 24 15.29 15.53 -14.31
N LYS A 25 14.62 14.77 -15.19
CA LYS A 25 13.37 15.18 -15.85
C LYS A 25 12.27 15.49 -14.85
N LEU A 26 12.16 14.68 -13.80
CA LEU A 26 11.12 14.81 -12.78
C LEU A 26 11.51 15.70 -11.60
N ARG A 27 12.72 16.27 -11.59
CA ARG A 27 13.22 17.09 -10.48
C ARG A 27 12.32 18.29 -10.14
N SER A 28 11.75 18.93 -11.14
CA SER A 28 10.81 20.05 -10.98
C SER A 28 9.34 19.66 -11.13
N HIS A 29 9.07 18.37 -11.29
CA HIS A 29 7.70 17.90 -11.42
C HIS A 29 6.97 18.02 -10.09
N ILE A 30 5.77 18.59 -10.13
CA ILE A 30 4.87 18.75 -9.00
C ILE A 30 3.70 17.78 -9.17
N TRP A 31 3.68 16.73 -8.35
CA TRP A 31 2.59 15.77 -8.37
C TRP A 31 1.33 16.32 -7.71
N LYS A 32 0.21 15.75 -8.06
CA LYS A 32 -1.09 16.12 -7.49
C LYS A 32 -1.83 14.89 -7.01
N SER A 33 -2.48 15.01 -5.85
CA SER A 33 -3.42 14.05 -5.32
C SER A 33 -4.70 14.79 -4.91
N ALA A 34 -5.83 14.15 -5.16
CA ALA A 34 -7.15 14.61 -4.75
C ALA A 34 -8.05 13.39 -4.65
N PRO A 35 -9.27 13.50 -4.11
CA PRO A 35 -10.25 12.43 -4.22
C PRO A 35 -10.42 11.96 -5.66
N LEU A 36 -10.23 10.66 -5.89
CA LEU A 36 -10.47 9.99 -7.16
C LEU A 36 -11.75 9.18 -7.03
N LEU A 37 -12.85 9.67 -7.62
CA LEU A 37 -14.20 9.18 -7.39
C LEU A 37 -14.75 8.45 -8.62
N GLY A 38 -15.75 7.59 -8.41
CA GLY A 38 -16.45 6.88 -9.48
C GLY A 38 -17.35 7.75 -10.34
N PHE A 39 -17.70 8.94 -9.86
CA PHE A 39 -18.41 9.97 -10.62
C PHE A 39 -17.42 11.03 -11.13
N GLU A 40 -17.87 11.87 -12.08
CA GLU A 40 -17.05 13.00 -12.53
C GLU A 40 -16.61 13.84 -11.33
N SER A 41 -15.32 14.09 -11.26
CA SER A 41 -14.68 14.67 -10.09
C SER A 41 -15.24 16.06 -9.79
N THR A 42 -15.56 16.30 -8.54
CA THR A 42 -15.72 17.66 -8.02
C THR A 42 -14.43 18.44 -8.32
N VAL A 43 -14.56 19.61 -8.94
CA VAL A 43 -13.40 20.50 -9.15
C VAL A 43 -12.91 20.94 -7.77
N HIS A 44 -11.82 20.34 -7.30
CA HIS A 44 -11.22 20.75 -6.04
C HIS A 44 -10.50 22.08 -6.22
N ASP A 45 -10.82 23.05 -5.39
CA ASP A 45 -10.17 24.35 -5.36
C ASP A 45 -8.70 24.19 -4.95
N GLN A 46 -7.80 24.59 -5.83
CA GLN A 46 -6.36 24.50 -5.59
C GLN A 46 -5.88 25.42 -4.45
N SER A 47 -6.70 26.38 -4.02
CA SER A 47 -6.35 27.30 -2.92
C SER A 47 -6.27 26.59 -1.56
N ASN A 48 -6.90 25.42 -1.41
CA ASN A 48 -6.91 24.61 -0.18
C ASN A 48 -5.95 23.42 -0.23
N ALA A 49 -5.14 23.31 -1.27
CA ALA A 49 -4.22 22.18 -1.42
C ALA A 49 -3.06 22.25 -0.40
N ILE A 50 -2.82 21.14 0.28
CA ILE A 50 -1.73 20.98 1.25
C ILE A 50 -0.47 20.56 0.51
N ALA A 51 0.67 21.21 0.80
CA ALA A 51 1.95 20.85 0.23
C ALA A 51 2.49 19.55 0.85
N ILE A 52 2.93 18.62 0.00
CA ILE A 52 3.69 17.44 0.39
C ILE A 52 5.16 17.73 0.13
N THR A 53 5.98 17.67 1.17
CA THR A 53 7.40 18.02 1.12
C THR A 53 8.28 16.79 1.17
N ASN A 54 9.49 16.93 0.62
CA ASN A 54 10.51 15.89 0.71
C ASN A 54 11.05 15.80 2.15
N PRO A 55 10.95 14.65 2.83
CA PRO A 55 11.42 14.51 4.20
C PRO A 55 12.94 14.68 4.36
N ALA A 56 13.72 14.47 3.30
CA ALA A 56 15.16 14.72 3.29
C ALA A 56 15.51 16.20 3.07
N GLN A 57 14.58 16.98 2.50
CA GLN A 57 14.76 18.41 2.22
C GLN A 57 13.41 19.14 2.34
N ASN A 58 13.00 19.50 3.52
CA ASN A 58 11.67 20.06 3.82
C ASN A 58 11.31 21.35 3.03
N SER A 59 12.29 22.03 2.45
CA SER A 59 12.06 23.18 1.54
C SER A 59 11.65 22.77 0.14
N GLU A 60 11.79 21.48 -0.24
CA GLU A 60 11.39 20.94 -1.53
C GLU A 60 9.94 20.50 -1.49
N ILE A 61 9.10 21.12 -2.31
CA ILE A 61 7.72 20.69 -2.54
C ILE A 61 7.73 19.59 -3.60
N VAL A 62 7.23 18.40 -3.23
CA VAL A 62 7.09 17.24 -4.13
C VAL A 62 5.77 17.29 -4.87
N GLY A 63 4.73 17.75 -4.22
CA GLY A 63 3.40 17.86 -4.79
C GLY A 63 2.40 18.50 -3.86
N HIS A 64 1.13 18.42 -4.24
CA HIS A 64 0.03 18.95 -3.46
C HIS A 64 -1.09 17.93 -3.35
N VAL A 65 -1.79 17.93 -2.20
CA VAL A 65 -2.96 17.10 -1.96
C VAL A 65 -4.16 17.96 -1.57
N ASN A 66 -5.30 17.68 -2.19
CA ASN A 66 -6.60 18.11 -1.67
C ASN A 66 -7.18 16.96 -0.85
N GLU A 67 -7.38 17.18 0.45
CA GLU A 67 -8.01 16.18 1.30
C GLU A 67 -9.51 16.04 0.95
N ALA A 68 -10.03 14.83 1.12
CA ALA A 68 -11.43 14.53 0.90
C ALA A 68 -12.32 15.26 1.90
N THR A 69 -13.39 15.84 1.42
CA THR A 69 -14.46 16.41 2.25
C THR A 69 -15.47 15.32 2.65
N SER A 70 -16.35 15.66 3.59
CA SER A 70 -17.48 14.76 3.94
C SER A 70 -18.40 14.51 2.75
N ALA A 71 -18.53 15.46 1.82
CA ALA A 71 -19.29 15.28 0.59
C ALA A 71 -18.60 14.25 -0.34
N ASP A 72 -17.27 14.33 -0.49
CA ASP A 72 -16.50 13.35 -1.26
C ASP A 72 -16.63 11.93 -0.69
N VAL A 73 -16.63 11.80 0.64
CA VAL A 73 -16.87 10.51 1.32
C VAL A 73 -18.24 9.95 0.95
N GLN A 74 -19.29 10.78 0.95
CA GLN A 74 -20.64 10.33 0.59
C GLN A 74 -20.71 9.89 -0.88
N LEU A 75 -20.18 10.69 -1.80
CA LEU A 75 -20.14 10.37 -3.24
C LEU A 75 -19.36 9.10 -3.52
N ALA A 76 -18.21 8.90 -2.85
CA ALA A 76 -17.42 7.69 -3.00
C ALA A 76 -18.18 6.43 -2.55
N LEU A 77 -18.84 6.51 -1.41
CA LEU A 77 -19.62 5.39 -0.88
C LEU A 77 -20.84 5.08 -1.77
N GLU A 78 -21.52 6.10 -2.29
CA GLU A 78 -22.62 5.91 -3.24
C GLU A 78 -22.15 5.24 -4.53
N ALA A 79 -21.05 5.72 -5.11
CA ALA A 79 -20.48 5.13 -6.32
C ALA A 79 -20.02 3.68 -6.10
N ALA A 80 -19.40 3.38 -4.95
CA ALA A 80 -18.99 2.03 -4.61
C ALA A 80 -20.20 1.07 -4.52
N VAL A 81 -21.25 1.45 -3.78
CA VAL A 81 -22.46 0.63 -3.66
C VAL A 81 -23.12 0.38 -5.01
N GLN A 82 -23.17 1.38 -5.89
CA GLN A 82 -23.70 1.21 -7.24
C GLN A 82 -22.88 0.23 -8.10
N ALA A 83 -21.56 0.18 -7.88
CA ALA A 83 -20.65 -0.68 -8.64
C ALA A 83 -20.60 -2.14 -8.10
N GLU A 84 -21.00 -2.38 -6.85
CA GLU A 84 -20.83 -3.68 -6.17
C GLU A 84 -21.36 -4.85 -6.99
N GLN A 85 -22.61 -4.78 -7.45
CA GLN A 85 -23.25 -5.90 -8.13
C GLN A 85 -22.56 -6.23 -9.46
N SER A 86 -22.21 -5.21 -10.25
CA SER A 86 -21.56 -5.39 -11.55
C SER A 86 -20.17 -5.97 -11.40
N TRP A 87 -19.38 -5.45 -10.42
CA TRP A 87 -18.04 -5.95 -10.19
C TRP A 87 -18.03 -7.37 -9.60
N ALA A 88 -18.92 -7.67 -8.68
CA ALA A 88 -19.09 -9.00 -8.11
C ALA A 88 -19.46 -10.04 -9.19
N ALA A 89 -20.25 -9.63 -10.20
CA ALA A 89 -20.66 -10.46 -11.33
C ALA A 89 -19.58 -10.59 -12.43
N THR A 90 -18.56 -9.71 -12.43
CA THR A 90 -17.44 -9.78 -13.38
C THR A 90 -16.67 -11.10 -13.18
N ASP A 91 -16.34 -11.77 -14.28
CA ASP A 91 -15.59 -13.03 -14.22
C ASP A 91 -14.27 -12.88 -13.45
N LYS A 92 -13.93 -13.87 -12.63
CA LYS A 92 -12.72 -13.84 -11.79
C LYS A 92 -11.43 -13.73 -12.63
N VAL A 93 -11.43 -14.28 -13.85
CA VAL A 93 -10.27 -14.19 -14.77
C VAL A 93 -10.11 -12.75 -15.28
N GLU A 94 -11.20 -12.05 -15.57
CA GLU A 94 -11.14 -10.64 -15.97
C GLU A 94 -10.68 -9.74 -14.81
N ARG A 95 -11.19 -9.95 -13.59
CA ARG A 95 -10.69 -9.24 -12.42
C ARG A 95 -9.18 -9.47 -12.21
N ALA A 96 -8.73 -10.72 -12.37
CA ALA A 96 -7.30 -11.06 -12.30
C ALA A 96 -6.50 -10.40 -13.44
N ALA A 97 -7.06 -10.33 -14.65
CA ALA A 97 -6.42 -9.68 -15.80
C ALA A 97 -6.21 -8.17 -15.57
N CYS A 98 -7.16 -7.47 -14.92
CA CYS A 98 -6.97 -6.08 -14.52
C CYS A 98 -5.75 -5.91 -13.59
N LEU A 99 -5.59 -6.77 -12.58
CA LEU A 99 -4.45 -6.70 -11.68
C LEU A 99 -3.11 -6.99 -12.40
N LYS A 100 -3.10 -7.94 -13.32
CA LYS A 100 -1.89 -8.25 -14.12
C LYS A 100 -1.49 -7.06 -15.01
N ARG A 101 -2.46 -6.41 -15.68
CA ARG A 101 -2.22 -5.20 -16.46
C ARG A 101 -1.70 -4.06 -15.58
N ALA A 102 -2.25 -3.87 -14.37
CA ALA A 102 -1.73 -2.88 -13.42
C ALA A 102 -0.30 -3.18 -12.98
N ALA A 103 0.05 -4.45 -12.75
CA ALA A 103 1.40 -4.87 -12.45
C ALA A 103 2.37 -4.55 -13.59
N ASP A 104 1.97 -4.80 -14.83
CA ASP A 104 2.78 -4.52 -16.02
C ASP A 104 2.96 -3.00 -16.22
N LEU A 105 1.95 -2.19 -15.93
CA LEU A 105 2.05 -0.72 -15.93
C LEU A 105 3.03 -0.21 -14.87
N MET A 106 3.00 -0.77 -13.64
CA MET A 106 3.95 -0.41 -12.58
C MET A 106 5.39 -0.77 -12.97
N GLU A 107 5.61 -1.94 -13.56
CA GLU A 107 6.94 -2.31 -14.07
C GLU A 107 7.42 -1.38 -15.20
N ALA A 108 6.55 -1.05 -16.14
CA ALA A 108 6.89 -0.13 -17.23
C ALA A 108 7.24 1.27 -16.74
N ARG A 109 6.68 1.71 -15.61
CA ARG A 109 6.91 3.04 -14.99
C ARG A 109 7.77 2.96 -13.72
N ILE A 110 8.56 1.90 -13.55
CA ILE A 110 9.33 1.65 -12.32
C ILE A 110 10.21 2.86 -11.93
N GLN A 111 10.88 3.50 -12.89
CA GLN A 111 11.76 4.63 -12.62
C GLN A 111 11.00 5.87 -12.11
N GLU A 112 9.83 6.17 -12.68
CA GLU A 112 8.98 7.27 -12.23
C GLU A 112 8.47 7.04 -10.81
N LEU A 113 8.02 5.82 -10.53
CA LEU A 113 7.55 5.40 -9.20
C LEU A 113 8.68 5.46 -8.17
N MET A 114 9.90 5.01 -8.54
CA MET A 114 11.08 5.09 -7.68
C MET A 114 11.43 6.54 -7.33
N VAL A 115 11.44 7.43 -8.32
CA VAL A 115 11.73 8.86 -8.09
C VAL A 115 10.69 9.48 -7.15
N LEU A 116 9.41 9.18 -7.36
CA LEU A 116 8.35 9.68 -6.47
C LEU A 116 8.49 9.11 -5.05
N LEU A 117 8.73 7.81 -4.89
CA LEU A 117 8.95 7.17 -3.59
C LEU A 117 10.14 7.77 -2.83
N CYS A 118 11.25 8.06 -3.54
CA CYS A 118 12.40 8.72 -2.92
C CYS A 118 12.06 10.13 -2.45
N ARG A 119 11.33 10.90 -3.25
CA ARG A 119 11.02 12.30 -2.94
C ARG A 119 9.89 12.43 -1.91
N GLU A 120 8.83 11.63 -1.99
CA GLU A 120 7.67 11.72 -1.10
C GLU A 120 7.90 11.03 0.25
N SER A 121 8.52 9.83 0.25
CA SER A 121 8.68 9.02 1.46
C SER A 121 10.11 8.88 1.96
N GLY A 122 11.09 9.54 1.32
CA GLY A 122 12.48 9.54 1.74
C GLY A 122 13.18 8.19 1.57
N LYS A 123 12.72 7.33 0.68
CA LYS A 123 13.34 6.02 0.43
C LYS A 123 14.68 6.16 -0.29
N THR A 124 15.59 5.23 -0.01
CA THR A 124 16.76 5.00 -0.88
C THR A 124 16.30 4.33 -2.19
N TYR A 125 17.12 4.39 -3.24
CA TYR A 125 16.80 3.69 -4.49
C TYR A 125 16.62 2.19 -4.29
N ALA A 126 17.44 1.55 -3.45
CA ALA A 126 17.30 0.13 -3.14
C ALA A 126 15.93 -0.20 -2.50
N ASN A 127 15.51 0.61 -1.53
CA ASN A 127 14.19 0.46 -0.89
C ASN A 127 13.05 0.79 -1.85
N ALA A 128 13.20 1.76 -2.75
CA ALA A 128 12.19 2.09 -3.75
C ALA A 128 12.02 0.97 -4.78
N ILE A 129 13.11 0.34 -5.22
CA ILE A 129 13.06 -0.86 -6.07
C ILE A 129 12.30 -2.00 -5.37
N ALA A 130 12.66 -2.29 -4.12
CA ALA A 130 12.00 -3.33 -3.34
C ALA A 130 10.48 -3.06 -3.22
N GLU A 131 10.11 -1.83 -2.97
CA GLU A 131 8.72 -1.37 -2.83
C GLU A 131 7.91 -1.56 -4.13
N VAL A 132 8.43 -1.10 -5.28
CA VAL A 132 7.73 -1.28 -6.57
C VAL A 132 7.61 -2.76 -6.92
N ARG A 133 8.68 -3.55 -6.71
CA ARG A 133 8.66 -4.98 -6.95
C ARG A 133 7.64 -5.69 -6.08
N GLU A 134 7.55 -5.34 -4.80
CA GLU A 134 6.57 -5.92 -3.87
C GLU A 134 5.14 -5.58 -4.30
N ALA A 135 4.87 -4.34 -4.72
CA ALA A 135 3.56 -3.94 -5.25
C ALA A 135 3.16 -4.77 -6.48
N VAL A 136 4.07 -4.92 -7.44
CA VAL A 136 3.89 -5.76 -8.64
C VAL A 136 3.62 -7.21 -8.25
N ASP A 137 4.42 -7.74 -7.32
CA ASP A 137 4.29 -9.12 -6.87
C ASP A 137 2.97 -9.38 -6.11
N PHE A 138 2.47 -8.42 -5.32
CA PHE A 138 1.13 -8.51 -4.71
C PHE A 138 0.03 -8.56 -5.76
N LEU A 139 0.05 -7.68 -6.75
CA LEU A 139 -0.94 -7.68 -7.83
C LEU A 139 -0.97 -9.04 -8.57
N ARG A 140 0.20 -9.55 -8.94
CA ARG A 140 0.32 -10.85 -9.63
C ARG A 140 -0.02 -12.03 -8.71
N TYR A 141 0.33 -11.94 -7.41
CA TYR A 141 0.02 -12.98 -6.43
C TYR A 141 -1.49 -13.14 -6.27
N TYR A 142 -2.21 -12.07 -5.97
CA TYR A 142 -3.65 -12.15 -5.77
C TYR A 142 -4.40 -12.51 -7.05
N ALA A 143 -3.95 -12.03 -8.22
CA ALA A 143 -4.48 -12.48 -9.51
C ALA A 143 -4.36 -14.01 -9.69
N THR A 144 -3.19 -14.57 -9.34
CA THR A 144 -2.97 -16.01 -9.44
C THR A 144 -3.80 -16.79 -8.43
N GLN A 145 -3.95 -16.26 -7.20
CA GLN A 145 -4.74 -16.94 -6.15
C GLN A 145 -6.20 -17.11 -6.57
N ILE A 146 -6.83 -16.06 -7.12
CA ILE A 146 -8.24 -16.15 -7.51
C ILE A 146 -8.44 -17.09 -8.74
N GLU A 147 -7.50 -17.09 -9.68
CA GLU A 147 -7.53 -18.00 -10.84
C GLU A 147 -7.45 -19.47 -10.40
N ASN A 148 -6.62 -19.76 -9.40
CA ASN A 148 -6.40 -21.11 -8.88
C ASN A 148 -7.51 -21.60 -7.94
N LEU A 149 -8.48 -20.76 -7.57
CA LEU A 149 -9.61 -21.21 -6.77
C LEU A 149 -10.42 -22.26 -7.54
N PRO A 150 -10.74 -23.38 -6.89
CA PRO A 150 -11.58 -24.42 -7.50
C PRO A 150 -12.90 -23.84 -8.04
N ALA A 151 -13.40 -24.39 -9.14
CA ALA A 151 -14.65 -23.92 -9.75
C ALA A 151 -15.87 -24.03 -8.82
N ASN A 152 -15.82 -24.93 -7.85
CA ASN A 152 -16.86 -25.12 -6.84
C ASN A 152 -16.64 -24.30 -5.56
N ALA A 153 -15.56 -23.48 -5.48
CA ALA A 153 -15.35 -22.62 -4.34
C ALA A 153 -16.42 -21.53 -4.29
N GLN A 154 -17.19 -21.52 -3.22
CA GLN A 154 -18.19 -20.48 -3.00
C GLN A 154 -17.54 -19.27 -2.34
N VAL A 155 -17.00 -18.36 -3.17
CA VAL A 155 -16.50 -17.05 -2.72
C VAL A 155 -17.59 -16.02 -2.92
N LYS A 156 -18.00 -15.37 -1.84
CA LYS A 156 -18.95 -14.25 -1.89
C LYS A 156 -18.21 -12.97 -1.52
N PRO A 157 -18.26 -11.93 -2.36
CA PRO A 157 -17.77 -10.61 -1.98
C PRO A 157 -18.49 -10.09 -0.74
N LEU A 158 -17.80 -9.29 0.05
CA LEU A 158 -18.38 -8.61 1.21
C LEU A 158 -19.25 -7.43 0.78
N GLY A 159 -18.86 -6.74 -0.28
CA GLY A 159 -19.41 -5.48 -0.75
C GLY A 159 -18.32 -4.41 -0.83
N THR A 160 -18.51 -3.25 -0.21
CA THR A 160 -17.51 -2.20 -0.16
C THR A 160 -16.53 -2.42 1.00
N VAL A 161 -15.24 -2.46 0.69
CA VAL A 161 -14.13 -2.65 1.65
C VAL A 161 -13.32 -1.36 1.77
N LEU A 162 -13.07 -0.94 3.00
CA LEU A 162 -12.18 0.18 3.33
C LEU A 162 -10.74 -0.34 3.49
N CYS A 163 -9.82 0.15 2.67
CA CYS A 163 -8.39 -0.13 2.77
C CYS A 163 -7.66 1.10 3.33
N ILE A 164 -7.03 0.95 4.50
CA ILE A 164 -6.25 2.01 5.16
C ILE A 164 -4.80 1.56 5.23
N SER A 165 -3.93 2.25 4.55
CA SER A 165 -2.52 1.88 4.41
C SER A 165 -1.57 2.82 5.17
N PRO A 166 -0.35 2.34 5.53
CA PRO A 166 0.63 3.10 6.24
C PRO A 166 1.49 3.96 5.30
N TRP A 167 2.27 4.88 5.87
CA TRP A 167 3.17 5.76 5.13
C TRP A 167 4.51 5.10 4.74
N ASN A 168 4.96 4.08 5.48
CA ASN A 168 6.30 3.48 5.31
C ASN A 168 6.39 2.47 4.15
N PHE A 169 5.26 1.93 3.70
CA PHE A 169 5.10 1.14 2.48
C PHE A 169 3.91 1.68 1.67
N PRO A 170 4.02 2.93 1.16
CA PRO A 170 2.88 3.65 0.62
C PRO A 170 2.40 3.14 -0.74
N LEU A 171 3.21 2.35 -1.44
CA LEU A 171 2.84 1.70 -2.70
C LEU A 171 2.55 0.22 -2.51
N ALA A 172 3.45 -0.54 -1.86
CA ALA A 172 3.34 -2.00 -1.79
C ALA A 172 2.15 -2.43 -0.93
N ILE A 173 2.08 -2.01 0.33
CA ILE A 173 0.97 -2.38 1.22
C ILE A 173 -0.35 -1.80 0.72
N PHE A 174 -0.35 -0.55 0.24
CA PHE A 174 -1.51 0.09 -0.37
C PHE A 174 -2.07 -0.75 -1.52
N SER A 175 -1.21 -1.11 -2.50
CA SER A 175 -1.61 -1.92 -3.65
C SER A 175 -2.00 -3.34 -3.26
N GLY A 176 -1.32 -3.93 -2.28
CA GLY A 176 -1.60 -5.29 -1.80
C GLY A 176 -2.99 -5.43 -1.17
N GLN A 177 -3.38 -4.50 -0.30
CA GLN A 177 -4.73 -4.46 0.29
C GLN A 177 -5.80 -4.31 -0.80
N ILE A 178 -5.61 -3.35 -1.70
CA ILE A 178 -6.55 -3.09 -2.80
C ILE A 178 -6.67 -4.32 -3.70
N ALA A 179 -5.54 -4.93 -4.10
CA ALA A 179 -5.53 -6.10 -4.98
C ALA A 179 -6.29 -7.29 -4.39
N ALA A 180 -6.08 -7.58 -3.10
CA ALA A 180 -6.77 -8.66 -2.40
C ALA A 180 -8.29 -8.45 -2.37
N ALA A 181 -8.73 -7.22 -2.07
CA ALA A 181 -10.13 -6.86 -2.02
C ALA A 181 -10.78 -6.88 -3.42
N LEU A 182 -10.16 -6.24 -4.42
CA LEU A 182 -10.68 -6.14 -5.79
C LEU A 182 -10.85 -7.50 -6.45
N VAL A 183 -9.82 -8.34 -6.39
CA VAL A 183 -9.84 -9.62 -7.10
C VAL A 183 -10.89 -10.57 -6.51
N SER A 184 -11.21 -10.41 -5.21
CA SER A 184 -12.28 -11.15 -4.54
C SER A 184 -13.69 -10.63 -4.88
N GLY A 185 -13.80 -9.59 -5.72
CA GLY A 185 -15.06 -9.05 -6.21
C GLY A 185 -15.64 -7.93 -5.35
N ASN A 186 -14.85 -7.36 -4.41
CA ASN A 186 -15.28 -6.24 -3.60
C ASN A 186 -14.98 -4.90 -4.29
N CYS A 187 -15.78 -3.87 -4.00
CA CYS A 187 -15.42 -2.49 -4.26
C CYS A 187 -14.48 -1.97 -3.15
N VAL A 188 -13.63 -1.01 -3.47
CA VAL A 188 -12.61 -0.51 -2.55
C VAL A 188 -12.68 1.00 -2.41
N ILE A 189 -12.75 1.47 -1.17
CA ILE A 189 -12.40 2.84 -0.80
C ILE A 189 -10.99 2.80 -0.21
N ALA A 190 -10.03 3.40 -0.91
CA ALA A 190 -8.64 3.41 -0.51
C ALA A 190 -8.28 4.73 0.18
N LYS A 191 -7.87 4.65 1.45
CA LYS A 191 -7.38 5.78 2.23
C LYS A 191 -5.88 5.62 2.49
N PRO A 192 -5.03 6.35 1.77
CA PRO A 192 -3.59 6.35 2.03
C PRO A 192 -3.27 7.07 3.34
N ALA A 193 -2.05 6.90 3.83
CA ALA A 193 -1.52 7.77 4.88
C ALA A 193 -1.44 9.22 4.38
N GLU A 194 -1.66 10.17 5.26
CA GLU A 194 -1.64 11.61 4.95
C GLU A 194 -0.26 12.10 4.49
N GLN A 195 0.80 11.39 4.85
CA GLN A 195 2.18 11.72 4.47
C GLN A 195 2.52 11.32 3.03
N THR A 196 1.78 10.36 2.45
CA THR A 196 2.15 9.73 1.16
C THR A 196 0.96 9.58 0.21
N PRO A 197 0.20 10.65 -0.06
CA PRO A 197 -0.98 10.58 -0.92
C PRO A 197 -0.65 10.60 -2.41
N LEU A 198 0.55 11.06 -2.81
CA LEU A 198 0.89 11.25 -4.22
C LEU A 198 1.13 9.92 -4.92
N ILE A 199 1.91 9.03 -4.31
CA ILE A 199 2.18 7.70 -4.86
C ILE A 199 0.90 6.85 -4.88
N ALA A 200 0.03 7.00 -3.88
CA ALA A 200 -1.26 6.34 -3.83
C ALA A 200 -2.19 6.76 -4.99
N ALA A 201 -2.18 8.05 -5.34
CA ALA A 201 -2.94 8.54 -6.49
C ALA A 201 -2.43 7.92 -7.80
N GLN A 202 -1.12 7.80 -7.99
CA GLN A 202 -0.54 7.12 -9.16
C GLN A 202 -0.98 5.64 -9.22
N ALA A 203 -0.98 4.94 -8.08
CA ALA A 203 -1.40 3.55 -8.03
C ALA A 203 -2.88 3.36 -8.43
N VAL A 204 -3.80 4.21 -7.95
CA VAL A 204 -5.22 4.13 -8.33
C VAL A 204 -5.44 4.47 -9.80
N GLN A 205 -4.74 5.50 -10.32
CA GLN A 205 -4.80 5.83 -11.74
C GLN A 205 -4.32 4.68 -12.64
N MET A 206 -3.26 3.97 -12.23
CA MET A 206 -2.79 2.78 -12.94
C MET A 206 -3.80 1.63 -12.89
N LEU A 207 -4.53 1.46 -11.80
CA LEU A 207 -5.62 0.48 -11.71
C LEU A 207 -6.77 0.83 -12.68
N TRP A 208 -7.13 2.11 -12.78
CA TRP A 208 -8.12 2.58 -13.75
C TRP A 208 -7.65 2.37 -15.19
N GLU A 209 -6.40 2.73 -15.49
CA GLU A 209 -5.78 2.49 -16.81
C GLU A 209 -5.74 0.98 -17.16
N ALA A 210 -5.58 0.13 -16.15
CA ALA A 210 -5.61 -1.32 -16.29
C ALA A 210 -7.01 -1.89 -16.50
N GLY A 211 -8.07 -1.07 -16.47
CA GLY A 211 -9.45 -1.45 -16.73
C GLY A 211 -10.30 -1.72 -15.48
N VAL A 212 -9.83 -1.39 -14.29
CA VAL A 212 -10.70 -1.39 -13.10
C VAL A 212 -11.66 -0.19 -13.20
N PRO A 213 -12.98 -0.39 -13.12
CA PRO A 213 -13.93 0.73 -13.22
C PRO A 213 -13.75 1.75 -12.08
N HIS A 214 -13.97 3.04 -12.37
CA HIS A 214 -13.75 4.13 -11.41
C HIS A 214 -14.57 3.97 -10.12
N GLY A 215 -15.83 3.50 -10.21
CA GLY A 215 -16.65 3.25 -9.01
C GLY A 215 -16.22 2.05 -8.18
N VAL A 216 -15.39 1.16 -8.74
CA VAL A 216 -14.92 -0.07 -8.07
C VAL A 216 -13.72 0.19 -7.17
N VAL A 217 -12.81 1.09 -7.57
CA VAL A 217 -11.70 1.54 -6.73
C VAL A 217 -11.63 3.05 -6.71
N GLN A 218 -11.64 3.64 -5.53
CA GLN A 218 -11.66 5.07 -5.33
C GLN A 218 -10.64 5.48 -4.28
N LEU A 219 -10.05 6.67 -4.42
CA LEU A 219 -9.06 7.23 -3.51
C LEU A 219 -9.67 8.36 -2.70
N LEU A 220 -9.54 8.31 -1.38
CA LEU A 220 -9.92 9.39 -0.47
C LEU A 220 -8.73 9.77 0.41
N PRO A 221 -7.86 10.68 -0.05
CA PRO A 221 -6.78 11.19 0.79
C PRO A 221 -7.35 12.04 1.93
N GLY A 222 -6.72 11.97 3.08
CA GLY A 222 -7.14 12.76 4.25
C GLY A 222 -6.72 12.11 5.55
N ARG A 223 -6.96 12.82 6.65
CA ARG A 223 -6.53 12.42 7.99
C ARG A 223 -7.33 11.23 8.52
N GLY A 224 -6.68 10.44 9.38
CA GLY A 224 -7.32 9.32 10.04
C GLY A 224 -8.50 9.73 10.91
N GLU A 225 -8.37 10.85 11.65
CA GLU A 225 -9.37 11.36 12.58
C GLU A 225 -10.61 11.92 11.89
N THR A 226 -10.51 12.30 10.63
CA THR A 226 -11.64 12.85 9.84
C THR A 226 -12.15 11.81 8.84
N VAL A 227 -11.48 11.66 7.71
CA VAL A 227 -11.89 10.77 6.61
C VAL A 227 -11.91 9.29 7.06
N GLY A 228 -10.85 8.84 7.76
CA GLY A 228 -10.79 7.46 8.27
C GLY A 228 -11.89 7.14 9.28
N ALA A 229 -12.13 8.07 10.21
CA ALA A 229 -13.17 7.91 11.23
C ALA A 229 -14.57 7.89 10.62
N GLN A 230 -14.87 8.80 9.67
CA GLN A 230 -16.15 8.84 8.97
C GLN A 230 -16.39 7.54 8.20
N LEU A 231 -15.41 7.09 7.39
CA LEU A 231 -15.53 5.86 6.60
C LEU A 231 -15.71 4.62 7.48
N SER A 232 -14.93 4.47 8.55
CA SER A 232 -14.97 3.28 9.39
C SER A 232 -16.30 3.10 10.15
N GLN A 233 -17.05 4.20 10.34
CA GLN A 233 -18.35 4.20 11.02
C GLN A 233 -19.52 4.01 10.06
N ASP A 234 -19.33 4.18 8.75
CA ASP A 234 -20.40 4.13 7.75
C ASP A 234 -20.86 2.68 7.51
N ASP A 235 -22.17 2.47 7.54
CA ASP A 235 -22.78 1.13 7.42
C ASP A 235 -22.61 0.49 6.03
N ARG A 236 -22.26 1.27 5.00
CA ARG A 236 -21.95 0.78 3.66
C ARG A 236 -20.58 0.08 3.59
N ILE A 237 -19.69 0.33 4.55
CA ILE A 237 -18.41 -0.39 4.65
C ILE A 237 -18.64 -1.77 5.27
N GLN A 238 -18.41 -2.82 4.49
CA GLN A 238 -18.68 -4.21 4.84
C GLN A 238 -17.41 -5.00 5.21
N GLY A 239 -16.25 -4.38 5.17
CA GLY A 239 -14.97 -4.93 5.61
C GLY A 239 -13.93 -3.85 5.72
N ILE A 240 -12.94 -4.04 6.60
CA ILE A 240 -11.83 -3.10 6.78
C ILE A 240 -10.52 -3.88 6.70
N MET A 241 -9.60 -3.41 5.85
CA MET A 241 -8.20 -3.82 5.81
C MET A 241 -7.34 -2.64 6.28
N PHE A 242 -6.58 -2.86 7.32
CA PHE A 242 -5.79 -1.82 7.98
C PHE A 242 -4.35 -2.30 8.18
N THR A 243 -3.40 -1.42 7.87
CA THR A 243 -2.00 -1.59 8.31
C THR A 243 -1.54 -0.27 8.93
N GLY A 244 -1.05 -0.34 10.18
CA GLY A 244 -0.62 0.84 10.92
C GLY A 244 -0.36 0.59 12.39
N SER A 245 -0.67 1.56 13.26
CA SER A 245 -0.41 1.43 14.70
C SER A 245 -1.42 0.52 15.40
N THR A 246 -0.98 -0.13 16.47
CA THR A 246 -1.84 -0.98 17.31
C THR A 246 -2.97 -0.17 17.96
N GLU A 247 -2.72 1.10 18.28
CA GLU A 247 -3.72 2.00 18.86
C GLU A 247 -4.89 2.23 17.90
N VAL A 248 -4.59 2.54 16.62
CA VAL A 248 -5.62 2.73 15.59
C VAL A 248 -6.34 1.42 15.30
N ALA A 249 -5.65 0.29 15.23
CA ALA A 249 -6.28 -1.02 15.06
C ALA A 249 -7.32 -1.31 16.16
N LYS A 250 -7.00 -0.99 17.43
CA LYS A 250 -7.93 -1.12 18.56
C LYS A 250 -9.14 -0.17 18.46
N ILE A 251 -8.95 1.03 17.92
CA ILE A 251 -10.06 1.97 17.66
C ILE A 251 -10.98 1.38 16.59
N LEU A 252 -10.42 0.93 15.47
CA LEU A 252 -11.19 0.30 14.39
C LEU A 252 -11.94 -0.94 14.89
N GLN A 253 -11.28 -1.81 15.66
CA GLN A 253 -11.91 -2.99 16.26
C GLN A 253 -13.12 -2.62 17.13
N LYS A 254 -12.98 -1.60 17.99
CA LYS A 254 -14.10 -1.10 18.82
C LYS A 254 -15.21 -0.50 17.97
N THR A 255 -14.89 0.11 16.84
CA THR A 255 -15.87 0.72 15.92
C THR A 255 -16.69 -0.37 15.22
N VAL A 256 -16.03 -1.35 14.60
CA VAL A 256 -16.74 -2.42 13.87
C VAL A 256 -17.50 -3.36 14.80
N ALA A 257 -17.03 -3.56 16.03
CA ALA A 257 -17.72 -4.41 17.01
C ALA A 257 -19.10 -3.89 17.43
N LYS A 258 -19.43 -2.62 17.13
CA LYS A 258 -20.72 -1.99 17.47
C LYS A 258 -21.79 -2.21 16.41
N ARG A 259 -21.46 -2.77 15.27
CA ARG A 259 -22.36 -2.94 14.13
C ARG A 259 -22.23 -4.31 13.47
N LEU A 260 -23.27 -4.69 12.74
CA LEU A 260 -23.31 -5.92 11.96
C LEU A 260 -23.49 -5.57 10.47
N SER A 261 -23.08 -6.48 9.61
CA SER A 261 -23.41 -6.42 8.18
C SER A 261 -24.92 -6.59 7.97
N PRO A 262 -25.46 -6.25 6.79
CA PRO A 262 -26.88 -6.48 6.46
C PRO A 262 -27.35 -7.91 6.67
N ASN A 263 -26.42 -8.88 6.64
CA ASN A 263 -26.69 -10.31 6.87
C ASN A 263 -26.57 -10.71 8.34
N GLY A 264 -26.44 -9.75 9.27
CA GLY A 264 -26.31 -10.00 10.71
C GLY A 264 -24.96 -10.59 11.15
N GLN A 265 -23.94 -10.56 10.28
CA GLN A 265 -22.60 -11.02 10.58
C GLN A 265 -21.70 -9.89 11.09
N PRO A 266 -20.69 -10.18 11.93
CA PRO A 266 -19.67 -9.19 12.28
C PRO A 266 -18.96 -8.64 11.05
N ILE A 267 -18.60 -7.35 11.07
CA ILE A 267 -17.80 -6.73 10.00
C ILE A 267 -16.35 -7.25 10.10
N PRO A 268 -15.81 -7.89 9.07
CA PRO A 268 -14.43 -8.37 9.07
C PRO A 268 -13.43 -7.20 9.20
N LEU A 269 -12.47 -7.35 10.11
CA LEU A 269 -11.32 -6.45 10.25
C LEU A 269 -10.05 -7.27 10.11
N ILE A 270 -9.27 -7.01 9.07
CA ILE A 270 -7.91 -7.50 8.90
C ILE A 270 -6.99 -6.35 9.32
N ALA A 271 -6.25 -6.53 10.42
CA ALA A 271 -5.41 -5.49 10.98
C ALA A 271 -3.98 -6.00 11.18
N GLU A 272 -3.07 -5.43 10.41
CA GLU A 272 -1.62 -5.66 10.52
C GLU A 272 -0.99 -4.50 11.30
N THR A 273 -0.26 -4.82 12.37
CA THR A 273 0.35 -3.81 13.24
C THR A 273 1.83 -4.08 13.50
N CYS A 274 2.47 -3.19 14.26
CA CYS A 274 3.87 -3.34 14.65
C CYS A 274 4.10 -4.60 15.49
N GLY A 275 5.30 -5.19 15.36
CA GLY A 275 5.73 -6.37 16.11
C GLY A 275 7.00 -6.12 16.93
N GLN A 276 7.23 -6.98 17.94
CA GLN A 276 8.51 -7.13 18.64
C GLN A 276 9.24 -8.34 18.02
N ASN A 277 9.74 -8.13 16.79
CA ASN A 277 10.35 -9.20 16.00
C ASN A 277 11.67 -9.64 16.61
N ALA A 278 11.85 -10.94 16.74
CA ALA A 278 13.05 -11.55 17.33
C ALA A 278 13.84 -12.36 16.29
N MET A 279 15.15 -12.28 16.37
CA MET A 279 16.08 -13.20 15.72
C MET A 279 16.70 -14.10 16.79
N ILE A 280 16.60 -15.40 16.60
CA ILE A 280 17.15 -16.40 17.51
C ILE A 280 18.41 -16.98 16.84
N VAL A 281 19.56 -16.81 17.48
CA VAL A 281 20.87 -17.21 16.97
C VAL A 281 21.38 -18.39 17.80
N ASP A 282 21.47 -19.55 17.16
CA ASP A 282 22.08 -20.76 17.73
C ASP A 282 23.61 -20.71 17.66
N SER A 283 24.30 -21.50 18.48
CA SER A 283 25.76 -21.59 18.52
C SER A 283 26.40 -22.07 17.21
N SER A 284 25.63 -22.74 16.36
CA SER A 284 26.07 -23.21 15.02
C SER A 284 26.00 -22.14 13.92
N ALA A 285 25.41 -20.97 14.21
CA ALA A 285 25.25 -19.92 13.22
C ALA A 285 26.58 -19.24 12.87
N LEU A 286 26.77 -18.90 11.59
CA LEU A 286 27.94 -18.13 11.13
C LEU A 286 27.81 -16.67 11.62
N THR A 287 28.69 -16.26 12.53
CA THR A 287 28.60 -14.99 13.23
C THR A 287 28.62 -13.79 12.28
N GLU A 288 29.46 -13.83 11.24
CA GLU A 288 29.57 -12.79 10.21
C GLU A 288 28.24 -12.58 9.46
N GLN A 289 27.58 -13.65 9.10
CA GLN A 289 26.26 -13.58 8.44
C GLN A 289 25.20 -13.04 9.37
N VAL A 290 25.21 -13.47 10.63
CA VAL A 290 24.27 -12.96 11.66
C VAL A 290 24.41 -11.45 11.83
N VAL A 291 25.63 -10.91 11.85
CA VAL A 291 25.88 -9.47 11.94
C VAL A 291 25.25 -8.73 10.76
N ILE A 292 25.50 -9.20 9.54
CA ILE A 292 24.93 -8.59 8.33
C ILE A 292 23.39 -8.61 8.38
N ASP A 293 22.82 -9.76 8.69
CA ASP A 293 21.36 -9.95 8.73
C ASP A 293 20.71 -9.13 9.84
N ALA A 294 21.35 -9.09 11.03
CA ALA A 294 20.85 -8.29 12.15
C ALA A 294 20.87 -6.79 11.85
N VAL A 295 21.97 -6.28 11.27
CA VAL A 295 22.09 -4.86 10.90
C VAL A 295 21.07 -4.49 9.82
N ASN A 296 20.98 -5.28 8.76
CA ASN A 296 20.01 -5.05 7.68
C ASN A 296 18.56 -5.12 8.20
N SER A 297 18.25 -6.10 9.02
CA SER A 297 16.89 -6.26 9.56
C SER A 297 16.50 -5.17 10.54
N ALA A 298 17.44 -4.71 11.40
CA ALA A 298 17.14 -3.72 12.43
C ALA A 298 17.13 -2.29 11.92
N PHE A 299 18.01 -1.94 10.98
CA PHE A 299 18.33 -0.54 10.66
C PHE A 299 18.02 -0.13 9.22
N ASP A 300 17.79 -1.06 8.30
CA ASP A 300 17.35 -0.69 6.96
C ASP A 300 16.04 0.11 7.03
N SER A 301 15.89 1.12 6.17
CA SER A 301 14.78 2.10 6.22
C SER A 301 14.67 2.80 7.58
N ALA A 302 15.80 3.07 8.23
CA ALA A 302 15.90 3.63 9.59
C ALA A 302 15.14 2.80 10.66
N GLY A 303 14.98 1.49 10.44
CA GLY A 303 14.20 0.61 11.29
C GLY A 303 12.68 0.86 11.28
N GLN A 304 12.19 1.65 10.32
CA GLN A 304 10.78 2.05 10.19
C GLN A 304 9.95 1.01 9.43
N ARG A 305 10.09 -0.26 9.81
CA ARG A 305 9.34 -1.39 9.24
C ARG A 305 8.66 -2.19 10.34
N CYS A 306 7.45 -2.68 10.08
CA CYS A 306 6.73 -3.59 10.98
C CYS A 306 7.53 -4.88 11.24
N SER A 307 8.34 -5.32 10.27
CA SER A 307 9.19 -6.51 10.30
C SER A 307 10.61 -6.24 10.84
N ALA A 308 10.99 -5.02 11.22
CA ALA A 308 12.33 -4.72 11.69
C ALA A 308 12.68 -5.51 12.95
N LEU A 309 13.90 -6.02 13.00
CA LEU A 309 14.43 -6.72 14.17
C LEU A 309 14.42 -5.80 15.40
N ARG A 310 13.88 -6.27 16.53
CA ARG A 310 13.82 -5.54 17.80
C ARG A 310 14.54 -6.25 18.93
N VAL A 311 14.59 -7.59 18.85
CA VAL A 311 15.19 -8.42 19.91
C VAL A 311 16.12 -9.44 19.25
N LEU A 312 17.39 -9.40 19.63
CA LEU A 312 18.40 -10.37 19.20
C LEU A 312 18.70 -11.33 20.36
N CYS A 313 18.23 -12.58 20.26
CA CYS A 313 18.48 -13.64 21.21
C CYS A 313 19.68 -14.49 20.72
N VAL A 314 20.77 -14.46 21.48
CA VAL A 314 22.03 -15.11 21.09
C VAL A 314 22.44 -16.17 22.13
N HIS A 315 22.89 -17.32 21.63
CA HIS A 315 23.46 -18.35 22.51
C HIS A 315 24.68 -17.80 23.27
N GLU A 316 24.80 -18.10 24.56
CA GLU A 316 25.80 -17.49 25.45
C GLU A 316 27.24 -17.70 24.98
N ASP A 317 27.56 -18.87 24.40
CA ASP A 317 28.89 -19.20 23.91
C ASP A 317 29.37 -18.31 22.75
N THR A 318 28.44 -17.77 21.95
CA THR A 318 28.76 -16.93 20.77
C THR A 318 28.50 -15.44 21.04
N ALA A 319 27.83 -15.08 22.13
CA ALA A 319 27.37 -13.74 22.42
C ALA A 319 28.52 -12.72 22.47
N ALA A 320 29.62 -13.05 23.13
CA ALA A 320 30.76 -12.12 23.27
C ALA A 320 31.38 -11.76 21.90
N THR A 321 31.54 -12.74 21.02
CA THR A 321 32.07 -12.57 19.66
C THR A 321 31.11 -11.74 18.82
N LEU A 322 29.81 -12.08 18.83
CA LEU A 322 28.78 -11.39 18.07
C LEU A 322 28.69 -9.91 18.47
N ILE A 323 28.67 -9.62 19.78
CA ILE A 323 28.60 -8.24 20.29
C ILE A 323 29.83 -7.43 19.85
N LYS A 324 31.03 -8.05 19.86
CA LYS A 324 32.26 -7.40 19.37
C LYS A 324 32.17 -7.06 17.88
N MET A 325 31.56 -7.91 17.08
CA MET A 325 31.44 -7.70 15.63
C MET A 325 30.33 -6.70 15.27
N LEU A 326 29.30 -6.60 16.08
CA LEU A 326 28.21 -5.60 15.91
C LEU A 326 28.65 -4.16 16.23
N LYS A 327 29.71 -3.97 17.06
CA LYS A 327 30.26 -2.64 17.42
C LYS A 327 31.21 -2.12 16.35
#